data_0493523593c5ad7aea45ea29c95645d6
#
_entry.id   0493523593c5ad7aea45ea29c95645d6
#
_cell.length_a   1.000
_cell.length_b   1.000
_cell.length_c   1.000
_cell.angle_alpha   90.00
_cell.angle_beta   90.00
_cell.angle_gamma   90.00
#
_symmetry.space_group_name_H-M   'P 1'
#
loop_
_entity.id
_entity.type
_entity.pdbx_description
1 polymer ?
#
loop_
_entity_poly.entity_id
_entity_poly.type
_entity_poly.pdbx_seq_one_letter_code
_entity_poly.pdbx_strand_id
1 'polypeptide(L)'
;MVYYTSEYKRGEADTGILLKEAELDNVQITFYSWNEQIHNRLTGSRQYGKTVDGIKNALASGLSVNVNTPLCTWNADYVETVKFLKSLGVTYVTCSGLIPAGNAVTDDSQNTRLTREQIRKAVEDAAAYCREHGMEISFTSPGWIEEADLQKMGLDVPSCGAALSNMAVAPDGSVVACQSCLDRESFGNILTTEWKTIWEHPMCKKYRAFSAQMRQECPLGKEEVHA
;
A
#
# COMPACT_ATOMS: atom_id res chain seq x y z
N MET A 1 9.27 1.63 8.66
CA MET A 1 7.99 0.96 8.39
C MET A 1 8.28 -0.51 8.16
N VAL A 2 7.78 -1.38 9.00
CA VAL A 2 7.94 -2.83 8.87
C VAL A 2 6.65 -3.39 8.28
N TYR A 3 6.75 -4.10 7.15
CA TYR A 3 5.61 -4.81 6.58
C TYR A 3 5.45 -6.13 7.29
N TYR A 4 4.32 -6.30 7.98
CA TYR A 4 3.96 -7.56 8.60
C TYR A 4 3.33 -8.46 7.53
N THR A 5 4.08 -9.46 7.06
CA THR A 5 3.53 -10.52 6.21
C THR A 5 3.05 -11.65 7.10
N SER A 6 1.96 -12.30 6.71
CA SER A 6 1.23 -13.35 7.45
C SER A 6 2.02 -14.66 7.71
N GLU A 7 3.34 -14.67 7.58
CA GLU A 7 4.16 -15.90 7.68
C GLU A 7 4.68 -16.23 9.09
N TYR A 8 4.35 -15.40 10.10
CA TYR A 8 4.75 -15.74 11.46
C TYR A 8 3.91 -16.88 12.04
N LYS A 9 4.61 -17.91 12.57
CA LYS A 9 4.03 -19.14 13.08
C LYS A 9 3.05 -18.90 14.22
N ARG A 10 2.01 -19.71 14.25
CA ARG A 10 0.99 -19.81 15.30
C ARG A 10 1.60 -19.81 16.71
N GLY A 11 1.16 -18.93 17.56
CA GLY A 11 1.45 -18.98 19.01
C GLY A 11 1.94 -17.66 19.61
N GLU A 12 2.11 -16.60 18.81
CA GLU A 12 2.80 -15.41 19.26
C GLU A 12 1.86 -14.21 19.42
N ALA A 13 0.98 -14.27 20.45
CA ALA A 13 0.44 -13.06 21.06
C ALA A 13 1.59 -12.08 21.46
N ASP A 14 2.78 -12.63 21.62
CA ASP A 14 4.00 -11.95 22.03
C ASP A 14 4.68 -11.12 20.93
N THR A 15 4.41 -11.38 19.62
CA THR A 15 5.12 -10.64 18.56
C THR A 15 4.81 -9.15 18.58
N GLY A 16 3.56 -8.76 18.85
CA GLY A 16 3.18 -7.35 19.00
C GLY A 16 3.90 -6.70 20.19
N ILE A 17 4.02 -7.43 21.31
CA ILE A 17 4.74 -7.00 22.49
C ILE A 17 6.23 -6.83 22.18
N LEU A 18 6.86 -7.83 21.57
CA LEU A 18 8.26 -7.78 21.17
C LEU A 18 8.57 -6.62 20.23
N LEU A 19 7.69 -6.35 19.26
CA LEU A 19 7.82 -5.21 18.37
C LEU A 19 7.72 -3.87 19.12
N LYS A 20 6.81 -3.78 20.10
CA LYS A 20 6.66 -2.60 20.95
C LYS A 20 7.86 -2.40 21.88
N GLU A 21 8.39 -3.48 22.46
CA GLU A 21 9.62 -3.46 23.27
C GLU A 21 10.85 -3.08 22.44
N ALA A 22 10.86 -3.42 21.15
CA ALA A 22 11.86 -2.97 20.18
C ALA A 22 11.62 -1.53 19.66
N GLU A 23 10.78 -0.76 20.35
CA GLU A 23 10.47 0.65 20.04
C GLU A 23 9.86 0.87 18.63
N LEU A 24 9.13 -0.14 18.11
CA LEU A 24 8.37 0.05 16.87
C LEU A 24 7.17 0.97 17.14
N ASP A 25 7.07 2.08 16.38
CA ASP A 25 5.99 3.05 16.53
C ASP A 25 4.72 2.63 15.82
N ASN A 26 4.87 2.15 14.58
CA ASN A 26 3.72 1.80 13.75
C ASN A 26 3.97 0.56 12.88
N VAL A 27 2.88 -0.09 12.51
CA VAL A 27 2.87 -1.25 11.61
C VAL A 27 1.81 -1.03 10.52
N GLN A 28 2.19 -1.33 9.28
CA GLN A 28 1.23 -1.40 8.18
C GLN A 28 0.87 -2.85 7.88
N ILE A 29 -0.42 -3.15 7.88
CA ILE A 29 -0.96 -4.47 7.55
C ILE A 29 -1.81 -4.35 6.28
N THR A 30 -1.59 -5.23 5.31
CA THR A 30 -2.44 -5.30 4.12
C THR A 30 -3.68 -6.14 4.41
N PHE A 31 -4.86 -5.56 4.16
CA PHE A 31 -6.15 -6.24 4.32
C PHE A 31 -7.06 -5.93 3.13
N TYR A 32 -7.41 -6.95 2.36
CA TYR A 32 -8.06 -6.74 1.06
C TYR A 32 -9.58 -6.57 1.15
N SER A 33 -10.26 -7.26 2.07
CA SER A 33 -11.71 -7.21 2.15
C SER A 33 -12.22 -7.73 3.50
N TRP A 34 -13.33 -7.16 3.96
CA TRP A 34 -14.13 -7.68 5.08
C TRP A 34 -14.69 -9.07 4.80
N ASN A 35 -14.90 -9.40 3.53
CA ASN A 35 -15.36 -10.70 3.08
C ASN A 35 -14.20 -11.69 3.02
N GLU A 36 -14.25 -12.74 3.83
CA GLU A 36 -13.19 -13.74 3.92
C GLU A 36 -12.86 -14.40 2.58
N GLN A 37 -13.87 -14.73 1.77
CA GLN A 37 -13.66 -15.39 0.49
C GLN A 37 -12.89 -14.48 -0.49
N ILE A 38 -13.25 -13.20 -0.54
CA ILE A 38 -12.58 -12.20 -1.36
C ILE A 38 -11.15 -11.98 -0.87
N HIS A 39 -10.96 -11.80 0.45
CA HIS A 39 -9.64 -11.63 1.04
C HIS A 39 -8.71 -12.82 0.70
N ASN A 40 -9.18 -14.04 0.95
CA ASN A 40 -8.40 -15.25 0.70
C ASN A 40 -8.10 -15.45 -0.79
N ARG A 41 -9.01 -15.08 -1.68
CA ARG A 41 -8.79 -15.10 -3.13
C ARG A 41 -7.71 -14.10 -3.56
N LEU A 42 -7.76 -12.86 -3.06
CA LEU A 42 -6.80 -11.81 -3.40
C LEU A 42 -5.40 -12.07 -2.82
N THR A 43 -5.31 -12.71 -1.66
CA THR A 43 -4.03 -13.10 -1.07
C THR A 43 -3.47 -14.41 -1.63
N GLY A 44 -4.26 -15.17 -2.39
CA GLY A 44 -3.90 -16.53 -2.82
C GLY A 44 -3.73 -17.52 -1.67
N SER A 45 -4.26 -17.21 -0.49
CA SER A 45 -4.05 -18.01 0.73
C SER A 45 -5.27 -17.93 1.67
N ARG A 46 -5.44 -18.93 2.55
CA ARG A 46 -6.50 -18.96 3.56
C ARG A 46 -6.04 -18.29 4.86
N GLN A 47 -5.67 -17.00 4.79
CA GLN A 47 -5.06 -16.28 5.92
C GLN A 47 -5.94 -15.18 6.52
N TYR A 48 -7.21 -15.05 6.11
CA TYR A 48 -8.12 -14.03 6.63
C TYR A 48 -8.13 -13.94 8.16
N GLY A 49 -8.41 -15.07 8.84
CA GLY A 49 -8.44 -15.13 10.29
C GLY A 49 -7.12 -14.69 10.94
N LYS A 50 -5.99 -15.15 10.41
CA LYS A 50 -4.67 -14.75 10.92
C LYS A 50 -4.39 -13.26 10.73
N THR A 51 -4.83 -12.69 9.59
CA THR A 51 -4.65 -11.25 9.35
C THR A 51 -5.50 -10.43 10.32
N VAL A 52 -6.75 -10.85 10.57
CA VAL A 52 -7.62 -10.21 11.57
C VAL A 52 -7.04 -10.32 12.98
N ASP A 53 -6.54 -11.49 13.37
CA ASP A 53 -5.89 -11.68 14.68
C ASP A 53 -4.60 -10.85 14.78
N GLY A 54 -3.83 -10.74 13.70
CA GLY A 54 -2.65 -9.88 13.65
C GLY A 54 -2.98 -8.40 13.88
N ILE A 55 -4.05 -7.90 13.27
CA ILE A 55 -4.54 -6.53 13.49
C ILE A 55 -4.91 -6.33 14.98
N LYS A 56 -5.72 -7.25 15.54
CA LYS A 56 -6.13 -7.18 16.96
C LYS A 56 -4.95 -7.22 17.91
N ASN A 57 -3.99 -8.12 17.68
CA ASN A 57 -2.81 -8.27 18.53
C ASN A 57 -1.91 -7.02 18.46
N ALA A 58 -1.71 -6.45 17.28
CA ALA A 58 -0.95 -5.22 17.11
C ALA A 58 -1.60 -4.04 17.86
N LEU A 59 -2.93 -3.89 17.75
CA LEU A 59 -3.69 -2.88 18.49
C LEU A 59 -3.61 -3.11 20.00
N ALA A 60 -3.78 -4.35 20.46
CA ALA A 60 -3.70 -4.70 21.88
C ALA A 60 -2.30 -4.43 22.49
N SER A 61 -1.24 -4.52 21.68
CA SER A 61 0.13 -4.21 22.09
C SER A 61 0.44 -2.70 22.12
N GLY A 62 -0.53 -1.84 21.79
CA GLY A 62 -0.35 -0.38 21.76
C GLY A 62 0.48 0.15 20.59
N LEU A 63 0.60 -0.65 19.52
CA LEU A 63 1.18 -0.18 18.27
C LEU A 63 0.17 0.69 17.50
N SER A 64 0.66 1.70 16.80
CA SER A 64 -0.14 2.39 15.78
C SER A 64 -0.31 1.47 14.58
N VAL A 65 -1.55 1.17 14.21
CA VAL A 65 -1.88 0.25 13.12
C VAL A 65 -2.47 1.02 11.95
N ASN A 66 -1.77 0.97 10.81
CA ASN A 66 -2.28 1.41 9.53
C ASN A 66 -2.68 0.18 8.71
N VAL A 67 -3.91 0.16 8.19
CA VAL A 67 -4.36 -0.92 7.31
C VAL A 67 -4.45 -0.43 5.88
N ASN A 68 -3.68 -1.06 4.98
CA ASN A 68 -3.67 -0.73 3.55
C ASN A 68 -4.52 -1.71 2.74
N THR A 69 -5.34 -1.16 1.82
CA THR A 69 -6.19 -1.94 0.91
C THR A 69 -5.91 -1.54 -0.55
N PRO A 70 -5.24 -2.38 -1.33
CA PRO A 70 -5.24 -2.24 -2.79
C PRO A 70 -6.62 -2.52 -3.37
N LEU A 71 -7.18 -1.57 -4.14
CA LEU A 71 -8.54 -1.62 -4.65
C LEU A 71 -8.60 -2.29 -6.03
N CYS A 72 -9.56 -3.19 -6.18
CA CYS A 72 -9.88 -3.86 -7.43
C CYS A 72 -11.40 -4.09 -7.54
N THR A 73 -11.88 -4.67 -8.65
CA THR A 73 -13.32 -4.90 -8.86
C THR A 73 -13.95 -5.82 -7.82
N TRP A 74 -13.17 -6.70 -7.18
CA TRP A 74 -13.70 -7.65 -6.19
C TRP A 74 -13.89 -7.05 -4.79
N ASN A 75 -13.24 -5.92 -4.49
CA ASN A 75 -13.37 -5.21 -3.21
C ASN A 75 -13.76 -3.74 -3.40
N ALA A 76 -14.49 -3.45 -4.47
CA ALA A 76 -14.96 -2.10 -4.78
C ALA A 76 -15.96 -1.56 -3.72
N ASP A 77 -16.56 -2.45 -2.92
CA ASP A 77 -17.35 -2.14 -1.71
C ASP A 77 -16.45 -1.75 -0.52
N TYR A 78 -15.38 -0.98 -0.80
CA TYR A 78 -14.32 -0.68 0.17
C TYR A 78 -14.82 -0.08 1.48
N VAL A 79 -15.89 0.69 1.45
CA VAL A 79 -16.51 1.24 2.66
C VAL A 79 -16.93 0.16 3.67
N GLU A 80 -17.36 -1.04 3.20
CA GLU A 80 -17.71 -2.15 4.10
C GLU A 80 -16.45 -2.72 4.78
N THR A 81 -15.32 -2.74 4.06
CA THR A 81 -14.02 -3.10 4.64
C THR A 81 -13.61 -2.08 5.71
N VAL A 82 -13.79 -0.78 5.45
CA VAL A 82 -13.50 0.28 6.43
C VAL A 82 -14.38 0.15 7.68
N LYS A 83 -15.69 -0.12 7.52
CA LYS A 83 -16.61 -0.38 8.64
C LYS A 83 -16.15 -1.56 9.50
N PHE A 84 -15.76 -2.65 8.85
CA PHE A 84 -15.20 -3.82 9.53
C PHE A 84 -13.93 -3.48 10.30
N LEU A 85 -12.97 -2.78 9.68
CA LEU A 85 -11.73 -2.36 10.32
C LEU A 85 -11.98 -1.43 11.53
N LYS A 86 -12.95 -0.50 11.39
CA LYS A 86 -13.41 0.33 12.53
C LYS A 86 -13.90 -0.51 13.69
N SER A 87 -14.68 -1.58 13.42
CA SER A 87 -15.17 -2.49 14.47
C SER A 87 -14.06 -3.24 15.20
N LEU A 88 -12.89 -3.40 14.58
CA LEU A 88 -11.69 -3.96 15.20
C LEU A 88 -10.88 -2.94 16.02
N GLY A 89 -11.20 -1.64 15.91
CA GLY A 89 -10.47 -0.56 16.60
C GLY A 89 -9.43 0.15 15.74
N VAL A 90 -9.36 -0.15 14.43
CA VAL A 90 -8.47 0.58 13.52
C VAL A 90 -8.97 2.01 13.35
N THR A 91 -8.05 2.97 13.43
CA THR A 91 -8.34 4.41 13.30
C THR A 91 -7.73 5.04 12.06
N TYR A 92 -6.78 4.38 11.41
CA TYR A 92 -6.12 4.87 10.21
C TYR A 92 -6.08 3.80 9.11
N VAL A 93 -6.60 4.14 7.94
CA VAL A 93 -6.60 3.27 6.76
C VAL A 93 -5.97 3.98 5.57
N THR A 94 -5.32 3.20 4.71
CA THR A 94 -4.84 3.68 3.41
C THR A 94 -5.42 2.80 2.30
N CYS A 95 -5.60 3.37 1.13
CA CYS A 95 -5.97 2.61 -0.06
C CYS A 95 -5.21 3.09 -1.29
N SER A 96 -5.11 2.22 -2.27
CA SER A 96 -4.41 2.48 -3.52
C SER A 96 -5.14 1.85 -4.69
N GLY A 97 -4.92 2.34 -5.90
CA GLY A 97 -5.24 1.57 -7.10
C GLY A 97 -4.35 0.32 -7.19
N LEU A 98 -4.80 -0.65 -7.98
CA LEU A 98 -4.01 -1.86 -8.23
C LEU A 98 -2.83 -1.52 -9.15
N ILE A 99 -1.62 -1.62 -8.63
CA ILE A 99 -0.39 -1.38 -9.39
C ILE A 99 -0.04 -2.66 -10.17
N PRO A 100 0.27 -2.58 -11.48
CA PRO A 100 0.64 -3.73 -12.29
C PRO A 100 2.07 -4.17 -11.98
N ALA A 101 2.27 -4.88 -10.88
CA ALA A 101 3.54 -5.46 -10.47
C ALA A 101 3.32 -6.83 -9.84
N GLY A 102 4.27 -7.73 -10.00
CA GLY A 102 4.19 -9.09 -9.49
C GLY A 102 2.99 -9.86 -10.03
N ASN A 103 2.23 -10.54 -9.19
CA ASN A 103 1.05 -11.32 -9.60
C ASN A 103 -0.09 -10.46 -10.20
N ALA A 104 -0.05 -9.13 -10.04
CA ALA A 104 -1.03 -8.23 -10.63
C ALA A 104 -0.78 -7.93 -12.12
N VAL A 105 0.21 -8.55 -12.75
CA VAL A 105 0.51 -8.45 -14.20
C VAL A 105 -0.17 -9.54 -15.02
N THR A 106 -0.82 -10.53 -14.38
CA THR A 106 -1.48 -11.64 -15.07
C THR A 106 -2.75 -11.19 -15.82
N ASP A 107 -3.15 -11.91 -16.87
CA ASP A 107 -4.35 -11.60 -17.67
C ASP A 107 -5.62 -11.50 -16.81
N ASP A 108 -5.75 -12.35 -15.78
CA ASP A 108 -6.86 -12.28 -14.82
C ASP A 108 -6.87 -10.98 -14.02
N SER A 109 -5.73 -10.42 -13.71
CA SER A 109 -5.64 -9.19 -12.93
C SER A 109 -5.93 -7.93 -13.74
N GLN A 110 -5.73 -7.96 -15.06
CA GLN A 110 -6.14 -6.84 -15.94
C GLN A 110 -7.65 -6.67 -15.94
N ASN A 111 -8.42 -7.78 -15.85
CA ASN A 111 -9.87 -7.77 -15.75
C ASN A 111 -10.39 -7.35 -14.36
N THR A 112 -9.51 -7.22 -13.37
CA THR A 112 -9.89 -6.83 -12.00
C THR A 112 -9.58 -5.36 -11.69
N ARG A 113 -9.06 -4.60 -12.63
CA ARG A 113 -8.78 -3.16 -12.44
C ARG A 113 -10.07 -2.36 -12.40
N LEU A 114 -10.13 -1.45 -11.45
CA LEU A 114 -11.18 -0.45 -11.40
C LEU A 114 -10.89 0.67 -12.41
N THR A 115 -11.94 1.20 -13.01
CA THR A 115 -11.84 2.47 -13.74
C THR A 115 -11.57 3.62 -12.77
N ARG A 116 -11.07 4.75 -13.26
CA ARG A 116 -10.86 5.96 -12.45
C ARG A 116 -12.13 6.38 -11.69
N GLU A 117 -13.28 6.31 -12.36
CA GLU A 117 -14.57 6.65 -11.76
C GLU A 117 -14.96 5.69 -10.63
N GLN A 118 -14.73 4.38 -10.81
CA GLN A 118 -15.00 3.38 -9.77
C GLN A 118 -14.08 3.57 -8.56
N ILE A 119 -12.79 3.86 -8.78
CA ILE A 119 -11.86 4.16 -7.68
C ILE A 119 -12.31 5.44 -6.97
N ARG A 120 -12.60 6.52 -7.71
CA ARG A 120 -13.07 7.77 -7.14
C ARG A 120 -14.28 7.54 -6.24
N LYS A 121 -15.27 6.79 -6.72
CA LYS A 121 -16.50 6.49 -5.95
C LYS A 121 -16.21 5.66 -4.69
N ALA A 122 -15.39 4.61 -4.79
CA ALA A 122 -15.05 3.77 -3.64
C ALA A 122 -14.30 4.56 -2.56
N VAL A 123 -13.39 5.44 -2.97
CA VAL A 123 -12.62 6.31 -2.05
C VAL A 123 -13.51 7.39 -1.44
N GLU A 124 -14.42 7.99 -2.23
CA GLU A 124 -15.38 9.00 -1.75
C GLU A 124 -16.29 8.45 -0.65
N ASP A 125 -16.88 7.25 -0.87
CA ASP A 125 -17.75 6.61 0.11
C ASP A 125 -16.98 6.26 1.40
N ALA A 126 -15.75 5.75 1.27
CA ALA A 126 -14.91 5.43 2.41
C ALA A 126 -14.47 6.71 3.16
N ALA A 127 -14.10 7.77 2.45
CA ALA A 127 -13.71 9.06 3.06
C ALA A 127 -14.87 9.71 3.82
N ALA A 128 -16.08 9.66 3.26
CA ALA A 128 -17.28 10.13 3.93
C ALA A 128 -17.52 9.38 5.25
N TYR A 129 -17.46 8.05 5.21
CA TYR A 129 -17.61 7.24 6.42
C TYR A 129 -16.52 7.52 7.46
N CYS A 130 -15.25 7.58 7.03
CA CYS A 130 -14.12 7.86 7.94
C CYS A 130 -14.30 9.20 8.67
N ARG A 131 -14.69 10.24 7.95
CA ARG A 131 -14.95 11.57 8.51
C ARG A 131 -16.05 11.56 9.56
N GLU A 132 -17.16 10.87 9.27
CA GLU A 132 -18.30 10.75 10.18
C GLU A 132 -17.94 9.98 11.47
N HIS A 133 -17.01 9.01 11.36
CA HIS A 133 -16.69 8.10 12.46
C HIS A 133 -15.32 8.36 13.12
N GLY A 134 -14.68 9.50 12.84
CA GLY A 134 -13.40 9.88 13.45
C GLY A 134 -12.26 8.95 13.10
N MET A 135 -12.21 8.47 11.85
CA MET A 135 -11.10 7.72 11.28
C MET A 135 -10.31 8.60 10.32
N GLU A 136 -9.04 8.28 10.14
CA GLU A 136 -8.19 8.85 9.11
C GLU A 136 -8.13 7.92 7.90
N ILE A 137 -8.12 8.50 6.70
CA ILE A 137 -7.96 7.78 5.44
C ILE A 137 -7.03 8.55 4.51
N SER A 138 -6.13 7.84 3.83
CA SER A 138 -5.30 8.39 2.77
C SER A 138 -5.37 7.53 1.51
N PHE A 139 -5.47 8.19 0.36
CA PHE A 139 -5.32 7.57 -0.95
C PHE A 139 -3.88 7.74 -1.42
N THR A 140 -3.19 6.64 -1.82
CA THR A 140 -1.73 6.65 -2.00
C THR A 140 -1.26 6.47 -3.43
N SER A 141 -2.16 6.47 -4.43
CA SER A 141 -1.81 6.29 -5.85
C SER A 141 -1.87 7.60 -6.63
N PRO A 142 -0.71 8.22 -6.95
CA PRO A 142 -0.68 9.46 -7.72
C PRO A 142 -1.32 9.29 -9.11
N GLY A 143 -2.18 10.25 -9.52
CA GLY A 143 -2.74 10.33 -10.85
C GLY A 143 -3.96 9.44 -11.14
N TRP A 144 -4.47 8.71 -10.14
CA TRP A 144 -5.67 7.89 -10.30
C TRP A 144 -6.97 8.67 -10.04
N ILE A 145 -6.93 9.63 -9.13
CA ILE A 145 -8.04 10.54 -8.81
C ILE A 145 -7.55 11.95 -9.05
N GLU A 146 -8.39 12.80 -9.64
CA GLU A 146 -8.06 14.20 -9.88
C GLU A 146 -7.89 14.96 -8.55
N GLU A 147 -6.93 15.89 -8.51
CA GLU A 147 -6.63 16.71 -7.33
C GLU A 147 -7.88 17.38 -6.75
N ALA A 148 -8.68 18.00 -7.61
CA ALA A 148 -9.90 18.69 -7.19
C ALA A 148 -10.90 17.75 -6.49
N ASP A 149 -10.96 16.49 -6.88
CA ASP A 149 -11.85 15.52 -6.25
C ASP A 149 -11.29 15.03 -4.91
N LEU A 150 -9.97 14.79 -4.80
CA LEU A 150 -9.33 14.49 -3.52
C LEU A 150 -9.52 15.62 -2.50
N GLN A 151 -9.31 16.86 -2.94
CA GLN A 151 -9.53 18.05 -2.09
C GLN A 151 -10.99 18.18 -1.62
N LYS A 152 -11.97 17.91 -2.48
CA LYS A 152 -13.40 17.87 -2.10
C LYS A 152 -13.70 16.80 -1.06
N MET A 153 -13.01 15.66 -1.14
CA MET A 153 -13.11 14.58 -0.15
C MET A 153 -12.38 14.93 1.16
N GLY A 154 -11.57 16.00 1.19
CA GLY A 154 -10.73 16.35 2.33
C GLY A 154 -9.49 15.47 2.46
N LEU A 155 -9.02 14.91 1.35
CA LEU A 155 -7.86 14.05 1.30
C LEU A 155 -6.64 14.80 0.77
N ASP A 156 -5.47 14.38 1.26
CA ASP A 156 -4.19 14.84 0.71
C ASP A 156 -3.99 14.29 -0.70
N VAL A 157 -3.31 15.10 -1.52
CA VAL A 157 -2.99 14.74 -2.89
C VAL A 157 -1.67 13.96 -2.92
N PRO A 158 -1.68 12.67 -3.32
CA PRO A 158 -0.47 11.87 -3.33
C PRO A 158 0.49 12.30 -4.43
N SER A 159 1.77 12.32 -4.14
CA SER A 159 2.84 12.54 -5.11
C SER A 159 3.79 11.34 -5.16
N CYS A 160 4.51 11.19 -6.29
CA CYS A 160 5.50 10.14 -6.41
C CYS A 160 6.72 10.46 -5.54
N GLY A 161 7.11 9.52 -4.66
CA GLY A 161 8.30 9.63 -3.81
C GLY A 161 9.49 8.77 -4.27
N ALA A 162 9.41 8.15 -5.45
CA ALA A 162 10.41 7.21 -5.95
C ALA A 162 11.83 7.81 -5.99
N ALA A 163 12.79 7.11 -5.39
CA ALA A 163 14.19 7.51 -5.21
C ALA A 163 14.42 8.87 -4.52
N LEU A 164 13.37 9.51 -3.97
CA LEU A 164 13.46 10.77 -3.23
C LEU A 164 13.13 10.57 -1.75
N SER A 165 11.89 10.21 -1.45
CA SER A 165 11.42 9.94 -0.08
C SER A 165 11.34 8.45 0.24
N ASN A 166 11.41 7.59 -0.77
CA ASN A 166 11.45 6.14 -0.58
C ASN A 166 12.31 5.47 -1.66
N MET A 167 12.86 4.32 -1.30
CA MET A 167 13.51 3.34 -2.19
C MET A 167 13.15 1.95 -1.68
N ALA A 168 13.29 0.94 -2.52
CA ALA A 168 13.09 -0.43 -2.10
C ALA A 168 14.35 -1.27 -2.34
N VAL A 169 14.56 -2.24 -1.45
CA VAL A 169 15.58 -3.27 -1.57
C VAL A 169 14.88 -4.61 -1.75
N ALA A 170 15.13 -5.27 -2.86
CA ALA A 170 14.60 -6.60 -3.14
C ALA A 170 15.28 -7.67 -2.28
N PRO A 171 14.70 -8.87 -2.14
CA PRO A 171 15.28 -9.95 -1.33
C PRO A 171 16.70 -10.38 -1.73
N ASP A 172 17.08 -10.18 -3.00
CA ASP A 172 18.44 -10.44 -3.51
C ASP A 172 19.43 -9.29 -3.25
N GLY A 173 18.99 -8.22 -2.59
CA GLY A 173 19.77 -7.02 -2.32
C GLY A 173 19.72 -5.96 -3.41
N SER A 174 19.02 -6.18 -4.52
CA SER A 174 18.85 -5.19 -5.59
C SER A 174 18.09 -3.96 -5.11
N VAL A 175 18.58 -2.77 -5.47
CA VAL A 175 17.98 -1.49 -5.07
C VAL A 175 17.21 -0.88 -6.23
N VAL A 176 15.94 -0.55 -6.02
CA VAL A 176 15.04 0.02 -7.03
C VAL A 176 14.35 1.30 -6.53
N ALA A 177 13.75 2.05 -7.44
CA ALA A 177 13.18 3.37 -7.16
C ALA A 177 12.06 3.37 -6.09
N CYS A 178 11.21 2.36 -6.09
CA CYS A 178 10.18 2.10 -5.08
C CYS A 178 9.76 0.63 -5.13
N GLN A 179 8.97 0.19 -4.16
CA GLN A 179 8.46 -1.19 -4.09
C GLN A 179 7.66 -1.64 -5.31
N SER A 180 7.08 -0.71 -6.07
CA SER A 180 6.34 -1.02 -7.31
C SER A 180 7.24 -1.17 -8.53
N CYS A 181 8.57 -1.03 -8.38
CA CYS A 181 9.55 -1.12 -9.43
C CYS A 181 10.47 -2.36 -9.28
N LEU A 182 10.02 -3.40 -8.56
CA LEU A 182 10.85 -4.60 -8.32
C LEU A 182 11.21 -5.37 -9.59
N ASP A 183 10.42 -5.23 -10.64
CA ASP A 183 10.61 -5.82 -11.96
C ASP A 183 11.35 -4.87 -12.94
N ARG A 184 11.82 -3.72 -12.45
CA ARG A 184 12.50 -2.69 -13.26
C ARG A 184 14.01 -2.72 -13.04
N GLU A 185 14.72 -1.88 -13.81
CA GLU A 185 16.17 -1.72 -13.70
C GLU A 185 16.61 -1.38 -12.27
N SER A 186 17.50 -2.21 -11.74
CA SER A 186 18.16 -1.98 -10.44
C SER A 186 19.23 -0.91 -10.56
N PHE A 187 19.38 -0.11 -9.51
CA PHE A 187 20.47 0.89 -9.40
C PHE A 187 21.80 0.30 -8.90
N GLY A 188 21.79 -0.97 -8.55
CA GLY A 188 22.89 -1.73 -7.96
C GLY A 188 22.38 -2.63 -6.84
N ASN A 189 23.31 -3.34 -6.20
CA ASN A 189 22.98 -4.25 -5.10
C ASN A 189 23.61 -3.74 -3.81
N ILE A 190 22.80 -3.55 -2.76
CA ILE A 190 23.24 -2.97 -1.49
C ILE A 190 24.31 -3.81 -0.77
N LEU A 191 24.41 -5.11 -1.09
CA LEU A 191 25.39 -6.02 -0.50
C LEU A 191 26.77 -5.94 -1.18
N THR A 192 26.83 -5.46 -2.44
CA THR A 192 28.05 -5.51 -3.27
C THR A 192 28.43 -4.19 -3.92
N THR A 193 27.52 -3.22 -3.94
CA THR A 193 27.72 -1.91 -4.60
C THR A 193 27.77 -0.81 -3.53
N GLU A 194 28.77 0.04 -3.61
CA GLU A 194 28.87 1.20 -2.72
C GLU A 194 27.64 2.09 -2.83
N TRP A 195 27.08 2.53 -1.68
CA TRP A 195 25.86 3.34 -1.65
C TRP A 195 25.93 4.59 -2.53
N LYS A 196 27.09 5.25 -2.56
CA LYS A 196 27.29 6.42 -3.42
C LYS A 196 27.08 6.10 -4.90
N THR A 197 27.52 4.94 -5.37
CA THR A 197 27.32 4.49 -6.76
C THR A 197 25.83 4.25 -7.05
N ILE A 198 25.11 3.62 -6.13
CA ILE A 198 23.65 3.42 -6.21
C ILE A 198 22.93 4.76 -6.26
N TRP A 199 23.28 5.67 -5.36
CA TRP A 199 22.66 6.99 -5.25
C TRP A 199 22.90 7.87 -6.47
N GLU A 200 24.10 7.76 -7.08
CA GLU A 200 24.51 8.50 -8.26
C GLU A 200 24.13 7.82 -9.59
N HIS A 201 23.51 6.63 -9.53
CA HIS A 201 23.09 5.91 -10.73
C HIS A 201 22.19 6.80 -11.61
N PRO A 202 22.37 6.81 -12.96
CA PRO A 202 21.62 7.71 -13.85
C PRO A 202 20.10 7.59 -13.69
N MET A 203 19.58 6.37 -13.60
CA MET A 203 18.14 6.13 -13.40
C MET A 203 17.68 6.57 -12.00
N CYS A 204 18.47 6.37 -10.95
CA CYS A 204 18.17 6.90 -9.62
C CYS A 204 18.02 8.42 -9.63
N LYS A 205 18.96 9.13 -10.27
CA LYS A 205 18.87 10.59 -10.47
C LYS A 205 17.63 11.00 -11.26
N LYS A 206 17.28 10.25 -12.32
CA LYS A 206 16.09 10.52 -13.14
C LYS A 206 14.80 10.40 -12.34
N TYR A 207 14.62 9.31 -11.57
CA TYR A 207 13.47 9.14 -10.68
C TYR A 207 13.41 10.22 -9.61
N ARG A 208 14.55 10.53 -8.96
CA ARG A 208 14.63 11.58 -7.94
C ARG A 208 14.27 12.96 -8.49
N ALA A 209 14.76 13.31 -9.67
CA ALA A 209 14.42 14.57 -10.33
C ALA A 209 12.93 14.65 -10.72
N PHE A 210 12.33 13.52 -11.12
CA PHE A 210 10.90 13.44 -11.38
C PHE A 210 10.10 13.64 -10.08
N SER A 211 10.46 12.92 -9.02
CA SER A 211 9.76 12.99 -7.73
C SER A 211 9.91 14.36 -7.07
N ALA A 212 11.04 15.03 -7.26
CA ALA A 212 11.27 16.39 -6.74
C ALA A 212 10.34 17.45 -7.35
N GLN A 213 9.70 17.15 -8.49
CA GLN A 213 8.70 18.03 -9.09
C GLN A 213 7.33 17.91 -8.42
N MET A 214 7.19 17.04 -7.42
CA MET A 214 5.93 16.78 -6.69
C MET A 214 4.74 16.49 -7.62
N ARG A 215 5.00 15.85 -8.76
CA ARG A 215 3.97 15.51 -9.74
C ARG A 215 3.01 14.49 -9.17
N GLN A 216 1.74 14.71 -9.44
CA GLN A 216 0.66 13.80 -9.09
C GLN A 216 0.52 12.68 -10.14
N GLU A 217 1.65 12.12 -10.52
CA GLU A 217 1.73 11.08 -11.54
C GLU A 217 2.63 9.95 -11.05
N CYS A 218 2.23 8.71 -11.30
CA CYS A 218 3.10 7.57 -11.16
C CYS A 218 3.74 7.27 -12.52
N PRO A 219 5.07 7.17 -12.64
CA PRO A 219 5.71 6.80 -13.91
C PRO A 219 5.21 5.46 -14.47
N LEU A 220 4.79 4.54 -13.59
CA LEU A 220 4.25 3.23 -13.99
C LEU A 220 2.83 3.32 -14.57
N GLY A 221 2.06 4.34 -14.23
CA GLY A 221 0.70 4.53 -14.76
C GLY A 221 0.64 5.08 -16.18
N LYS A 222 1.76 5.59 -16.72
CA LYS A 222 1.82 6.14 -18.09
C LYS A 222 2.06 5.10 -19.17
N GLU A 223 2.66 3.96 -18.83
CA GLU A 223 2.98 2.91 -19.80
C GLU A 223 1.73 2.13 -20.25
N GLU A 224 0.60 2.30 -19.58
CA GLU A 224 -0.66 1.60 -19.87
C GLU A 224 -1.61 2.33 -20.80
N VAL A 225 -1.32 3.56 -21.17
CA VAL A 225 -2.17 4.36 -22.09
C VAL A 225 -1.79 4.12 -23.56
N HIS A 226 -0.73 3.36 -23.84
CA HIS A 226 -0.21 3.10 -25.19
C HIS A 226 -0.15 1.62 -25.59
N ALA A 227 -0.92 0.73 -24.91
CA ALA A 227 -1.09 -0.65 -25.33
C ALA A 227 -2.53 -0.91 -25.80
#